data_6042cf057bb2d1a7a763f0ea7d87e4ef
#
_entry.id   6042cf057bb2d1a7a763f0ea7d87e4ef
#
_cell.length_a   1.000
_cell.length_b   1.000
_cell.length_c   1.000
_cell.angle_alpha   90.00
_cell.angle_beta   90.00
_cell.angle_gamma   90.00
#
_symmetry.space_group_name_H-M   'P 1'
#
loop_
_entity.id
_entity.type
_entity.pdbx_description
1 polymer ?
#
loop_
_entity_poly.entity_id
_entity_poly.type
_entity_poly.pdbx_seq_one_letter_code
_entity_poly.pdbx_strand_id
1 'polypeptide(L)'
;FPPATGILAAFRQRKKQRFAFGRETLLQHLLFHAGTKEESRENALSTLSVHMKWPENFTRQVCRSLLKDGYITERNGLLLPTEQGKAHNLFYRENVRA
;
A
#
# COMPACT_ATOMS: atom_id res chain seq x y z
N PHE A 1 22.01 -11.84 24.84
CA PHE A 1 22.96 -10.79 24.85
C PHE A 1 22.41 -9.54 24.16
N PRO A 2 22.41 -8.44 24.88
CA PRO A 2 21.69 -7.24 24.44
C PRO A 2 21.96 -6.75 23.03
N PRO A 3 23.19 -6.67 22.51
CA PRO A 3 23.41 -6.12 21.16
C PRO A 3 22.65 -6.86 20.06
N ALA A 4 22.63 -8.19 20.11
CA ALA A 4 21.92 -8.97 19.10
C ALA A 4 20.42 -8.71 19.19
N THR A 5 19.90 -8.65 20.41
CA THR A 5 18.48 -8.38 20.63
C THR A 5 18.10 -7.01 20.11
N GLY A 6 18.95 -6.01 20.37
CA GLY A 6 18.70 -4.66 19.91
C GLY A 6 18.70 -4.54 18.41
N ILE A 7 19.63 -5.24 17.75
CA ILE A 7 19.71 -5.23 16.29
C ILE A 7 18.46 -5.85 15.67
N LEU A 8 17.99 -6.97 16.22
CA LEU A 8 16.79 -7.62 15.73
C LEU A 8 15.56 -6.74 15.91
N ALA A 9 15.45 -6.08 17.06
CA ALA A 9 14.32 -5.19 17.31
C ALA A 9 14.29 -4.03 16.32
N ALA A 10 15.45 -3.43 16.06
CA ALA A 10 15.54 -2.34 15.10
C ALA A 10 15.19 -2.80 13.70
N PHE A 11 15.62 -4.00 13.33
CA PHE A 11 15.34 -4.56 12.02
C PHE A 11 13.84 -4.80 11.83
N ARG A 12 13.19 -5.35 12.84
CA ARG A 12 11.74 -5.59 12.79
C ARG A 12 10.96 -4.28 12.71
N GLN A 13 11.44 -3.27 13.42
CA GLN A 13 10.78 -1.97 13.42
C GLN A 13 10.83 -1.33 12.04
N ARG A 14 11.97 -1.38 11.37
CA ARG A 14 12.11 -0.86 10.01
C ARG A 14 11.22 -1.61 9.04
N LYS A 15 11.11 -2.92 9.21
CA LYS A 15 10.28 -3.74 8.34
C LYS A 15 8.80 -3.35 8.48
N LYS A 16 8.35 -3.14 9.71
CA LYS A 16 6.99 -2.69 9.98
C LYS A 16 6.73 -1.32 9.37
N GLN A 17 7.68 -0.40 9.52
CA GLN A 17 7.55 0.95 9.00
C GLN A 17 7.48 0.93 7.48
N ARG A 18 8.29 0.09 6.84
CA ARG A 18 8.28 -0.03 5.39
C ARG A 18 6.96 -0.58 4.90
N PHE A 19 6.40 -1.56 5.60
CA PHE A 19 5.11 -2.12 5.23
C PHE A 19 4.00 -1.09 5.38
N ALA A 20 3.99 -0.38 6.49
CA ALA A 20 2.99 0.66 6.74
C ALA A 20 3.08 1.76 5.69
N PHE A 21 4.29 2.20 5.37
CA PHE A 21 4.49 3.20 4.33
C PHE A 21 4.04 2.69 2.97
N GLY A 22 4.32 1.41 2.69
CA GLY A 22 3.89 0.79 1.44
C GLY A 22 2.39 0.78 1.28
N ARG A 23 1.66 0.50 2.35
CA ARG A 23 0.20 0.53 2.31
C ARG A 23 -0.32 1.90 1.90
N GLU A 24 0.22 2.95 2.52
CA GLU A 24 -0.23 4.31 2.21
C GLU A 24 0.20 4.72 0.79
N THR A 25 1.40 4.32 0.40
CA THR A 25 1.89 4.63 -0.93
C THR A 25 1.03 3.97 -2.01
N LEU A 26 0.69 2.70 -1.83
CA LEU A 26 -0.14 2.01 -2.80
C LEU A 26 -1.54 2.61 -2.87
N LEU A 27 -2.13 2.88 -1.71
CA LEU A 27 -3.46 3.47 -1.68
C LEU A 27 -3.48 4.82 -2.41
N GLN A 28 -2.46 5.63 -2.19
CA GLN A 28 -2.35 6.91 -2.86
C GLN A 28 -2.18 6.76 -4.37
N HIS A 29 -1.39 5.77 -4.78
CA HIS A 29 -1.20 5.46 -6.19
C HIS A 29 -2.54 5.11 -6.85
N LEU A 30 -3.31 4.25 -6.20
CA LEU A 30 -4.60 3.83 -6.74
C LEU A 30 -5.58 4.99 -6.81
N LEU A 31 -5.58 5.83 -5.79
CA LEU A 31 -6.45 7.01 -5.78
C LEU A 31 -6.07 8.00 -6.87
N PHE A 32 -4.77 8.17 -7.09
CA PHE A 32 -4.28 9.10 -8.09
C PHE A 32 -4.75 8.73 -9.50
N HIS A 33 -4.76 7.44 -9.81
CA HIS A 33 -5.12 6.97 -11.14
C HIS A 33 -6.60 6.59 -11.30
N ALA A 34 -7.34 6.50 -10.20
CA ALA A 34 -8.74 6.09 -10.26
C ALA A 34 -9.54 7.08 -11.11
N GLY A 35 -10.31 6.56 -12.05
CA GLY A 35 -11.14 7.37 -12.92
C GLY A 35 -10.40 8.08 -14.03
N THR A 36 -9.09 7.87 -14.17
CA THR A 36 -8.30 8.47 -15.24
C THR A 36 -8.13 7.50 -16.39
N LYS A 37 -7.55 8.00 -17.48
CA LYS A 37 -7.27 7.15 -18.65
C LYS A 37 -6.28 6.05 -18.32
N GLU A 38 -5.41 6.28 -17.35
CA GLU A 38 -4.37 5.33 -16.99
C GLU A 38 -4.81 4.27 -16.00
N GLU A 39 -6.03 4.37 -15.48
CA GLU A 39 -6.49 3.47 -14.43
C GLU A 39 -6.33 2.00 -14.79
N SER A 40 -6.76 1.62 -15.97
CA SER A 40 -6.73 0.20 -16.36
C SER A 40 -5.31 -0.34 -16.48
N ARG A 41 -4.33 0.53 -16.69
CA ARG A 41 -2.94 0.12 -16.79
C ARG A 41 -2.22 0.23 -15.45
N GLU A 42 -2.42 1.36 -14.76
CA GLU A 42 -1.67 1.63 -13.54
C GLU A 42 -2.21 0.88 -12.33
N ASN A 43 -3.49 0.60 -12.31
CA ASN A 43 -4.12 -0.05 -11.16
C ASN A 43 -4.41 -1.52 -11.39
N ALA A 44 -3.87 -2.10 -12.46
CA ALA A 44 -4.05 -3.52 -12.75
C ALA A 44 -3.19 -4.35 -11.80
N LEU A 45 -3.83 -5.33 -11.15
CA LEU A 45 -3.14 -6.19 -10.22
C LEU A 45 -1.95 -6.92 -10.87
N SER A 46 -2.12 -7.33 -12.12
CA SER A 46 -1.12 -8.14 -12.81
C SER A 46 0.21 -7.42 -13.04
N THR A 47 0.21 -6.10 -13.12
CA THR A 47 1.42 -5.33 -13.39
C THR A 47 1.79 -4.40 -12.24
N LEU A 48 1.09 -4.50 -11.13
CA LEU A 48 1.25 -3.56 -10.05
C LEU A 48 2.68 -3.55 -9.46
N SER A 49 3.27 -4.72 -9.28
CA SER A 49 4.63 -4.80 -8.72
C SER A 49 5.64 -4.09 -9.61
N VAL A 50 5.44 -4.16 -10.92
CA VAL A 50 6.31 -3.48 -11.88
C VAL A 50 6.15 -1.97 -11.76
N HIS A 51 4.91 -1.49 -11.71
CA HIS A 51 4.66 -0.06 -11.59
C HIS A 51 5.17 0.52 -10.28
N MET A 52 5.00 -0.22 -9.19
CA MET A 52 5.46 0.24 -7.88
C MET A 52 6.95 0.01 -7.67
N LYS A 53 7.57 -0.80 -8.54
CA LYS A 53 8.98 -1.19 -8.42
C LYS A 53 9.26 -1.87 -7.10
N TRP A 54 8.35 -2.74 -6.71
CA TRP A 54 8.44 -3.53 -5.49
C TRP A 54 8.62 -5.00 -5.80
N PRO A 55 9.21 -5.77 -4.89
CA PRO A 55 9.19 -7.23 -5.00
C PRO A 55 7.75 -7.72 -5.03
N GLU A 56 7.51 -8.77 -5.80
CA GLU A 56 6.15 -9.28 -5.96
C GLU A 56 5.51 -9.71 -4.66
N ASN A 57 6.28 -10.36 -3.78
CA ASN A 57 5.76 -10.80 -2.49
C ASN A 57 5.31 -9.62 -1.63
N PHE A 58 6.11 -8.57 -1.62
CA PHE A 58 5.78 -7.37 -0.86
C PHE A 58 4.50 -6.74 -1.39
N THR A 59 4.40 -6.61 -2.70
CA THR A 59 3.21 -6.05 -3.35
C THR A 59 1.97 -6.84 -2.97
N ARG A 60 2.08 -8.18 -3.03
CA ARG A 60 0.95 -9.05 -2.70
C ARG A 60 0.52 -8.89 -1.25
N GLN A 61 1.47 -8.79 -0.34
CA GLN A 61 1.16 -8.62 1.08
C GLN A 61 0.48 -7.28 1.34
N VAL A 62 0.96 -6.22 0.71
CA VAL A 62 0.36 -4.90 0.86
C VAL A 62 -1.06 -4.89 0.32
N CYS A 63 -1.26 -5.45 -0.87
CA CYS A 63 -2.59 -5.54 -1.47
C CYS A 63 -3.56 -6.30 -0.57
N ARG A 64 -3.11 -7.46 -0.07
CA ARG A 64 -3.96 -8.29 0.78
C ARG A 64 -4.34 -7.54 2.06
N SER A 65 -3.41 -6.80 2.61
CA SER A 65 -3.66 -6.02 3.81
C SER A 65 -4.72 -4.94 3.58
N LEU A 66 -4.61 -4.21 2.46
CA LEU A 66 -5.57 -3.16 2.14
C LEU A 66 -6.95 -3.73 1.81
N LEU A 67 -6.99 -4.88 1.14
CA LEU A 67 -8.25 -5.57 0.86
C LEU A 67 -8.94 -5.99 2.15
N LYS A 68 -8.16 -6.55 3.07
CA LYS A 68 -8.69 -7.00 4.35
C LYS A 68 -9.28 -5.86 5.15
N ASP A 69 -8.64 -4.71 5.12
CA ASP A 69 -9.10 -3.54 5.86
C ASP A 69 -10.25 -2.81 5.16
N GLY A 70 -10.61 -3.22 3.95
CA GLY A 70 -11.71 -2.60 3.25
C GLY A 70 -11.37 -1.28 2.60
N TYR A 71 -10.10 -0.97 2.45
CA TYR A 71 -9.67 0.28 1.83
C TYR A 71 -9.63 0.20 0.32
N ILE A 72 -9.54 -1.00 -0.23
CA ILE A 72 -9.59 -1.22 -1.66
C ILE A 72 -10.45 -2.45 -1.96
N THR A 73 -10.91 -2.57 -3.19
CA THR A 73 -11.56 -3.78 -3.68
C THR A 73 -10.91 -4.16 -5.01
N GLU A 74 -11.21 -5.37 -5.45
CA GLU A 74 -10.73 -5.84 -6.74
C GLU A 74 -11.92 -6.21 -7.61
N ARG A 75 -11.87 -5.78 -8.87
CA ARG A 75 -12.90 -6.15 -9.84
C ARG A 75 -12.22 -6.44 -11.18
N ASN A 76 -12.31 -7.69 -11.60
CA ASN A 76 -11.73 -8.13 -12.88
C ASN A 76 -10.25 -7.77 -13.00
N GLY A 77 -9.50 -7.98 -11.92
CA GLY A 77 -8.07 -7.71 -11.93
C GLY A 77 -7.69 -6.25 -11.75
N LEU A 78 -8.66 -5.38 -11.53
CA LEU A 78 -8.42 -3.96 -11.31
C LEU A 78 -8.64 -3.62 -9.86
N LEU A 79 -7.69 -2.93 -9.25
CA LEU A 79 -7.79 -2.51 -7.86
C LEU A 79 -8.45 -1.14 -7.78
N LEU A 80 -9.49 -1.05 -6.96
CA LEU A 80 -10.29 0.17 -6.84
C LEU A 80 -10.32 0.63 -5.39
N PRO A 81 -9.97 1.90 -5.14
CA PRO A 81 -10.10 2.41 -3.78
C PRO A 81 -11.57 2.56 -3.39
N THR A 82 -11.87 2.30 -2.13
CA THR A 82 -13.22 2.45 -1.60
C THR A 82 -13.38 3.82 -0.96
N GLU A 83 -14.62 4.17 -0.61
CA GLU A 83 -14.86 5.41 0.13
C GLU A 83 -14.10 5.40 1.44
N GLN A 84 -14.04 4.24 2.09
CA GLN A 84 -13.30 4.05 3.32
C GLN A 84 -11.80 4.30 3.09
N GLY A 85 -11.28 3.83 1.95
CA GLY A 85 -9.89 4.05 1.60
C GLY A 85 -9.60 5.51 1.34
N LYS A 86 -10.51 6.21 0.67
CA LYS A 86 -10.36 7.64 0.43
C LYS A 86 -10.32 8.42 1.74
N ALA A 87 -11.21 8.09 2.66
CA ALA A 87 -11.27 8.75 3.96
C ALA A 87 -9.99 8.51 4.75
N HIS A 88 -9.50 7.28 4.73
CA HIS A 88 -8.28 6.94 5.42
C HIS A 88 -7.08 7.71 4.85
N ASN A 89 -7.00 7.77 3.52
CA ASN A 89 -5.90 8.48 2.87
C ASN A 89 -5.91 9.95 3.21
N LEU A 90 -7.09 10.56 3.23
CA LEU A 90 -7.22 11.96 3.58
C LEU A 90 -6.76 12.21 5.00
N PHE A 91 -7.20 11.35 5.93
CA PHE A 91 -6.80 11.46 7.33
C PHE A 91 -5.27 11.32 7.47
N TYR A 92 -4.70 10.34 6.79
CA TYR A 92 -3.27 10.10 6.85
C TYR A 92 -2.48 11.31 6.35
N ARG A 93 -2.91 11.87 5.22
CA ARG A 93 -2.22 13.02 4.64
C ARG A 93 -2.28 14.24 5.55
N GLU A 94 -3.39 14.45 6.22
CA GLU A 94 -3.56 15.62 7.09
C GLU A 94 -2.85 15.47 8.42
N ASN A 95 -2.71 14.24 8.91
CA ASN A 95 -2.19 14.01 10.25
C ASN A 95 -0.74 13.56 10.30
N VAL A 96 -0.23 13.00 9.21
CA VAL A 96 1.14 12.47 9.19
C VAL A 96 2.09 13.47 8.55
N ARG A 97 1.61 14.25 7.59
CA ARG A 97 2.46 15.22 6.90
C ARG A 97 2.78 16.43 7.76
N ALA A 98 1.92 16.73 8.68
CA ALA A 98 2.17 17.84 9.58
C ALA A 98 3.32 17.48 10.52
#